data_842ca1c7d83b5f5c789d747f930cb01c
#
_entry.id   842ca1c7d83b5f5c789d747f930cb01c
#
_cell.length_a   1.000
_cell.length_b   1.000
_cell.length_c   1.000
_cell.angle_alpha   90.00
_cell.angle_beta   90.00
_cell.angle_gamma   90.00
#
_symmetry.space_group_name_H-M   'P 1'
#
loop_
_entity.id
_entity.type
_entity.pdbx_description
1 polymer ?
#
loop_
_entity_poly.entity_id
_entity_poly.type
_entity_poly.pdbx_seq_one_letter_code
_entity_poly.pdbx_strand_id
1 'polypeptide(L)'
;MKAVKKYFITGGAGFIGAHRVNTILDSTDAQVTVYDNFSTGRRWAYGDRISDSRLSIIEADVRDLPRLTEAMKGHDTVYHFAANSDIASAAKQPDVDFWNGTYLTHNVLEAMRINGVKRIFFTSGSGVYGEIGEEPVPEDYEHMVPISTYGASKLASETLISAYCHMFDMKGTVCRFANVVGPHQTHGVAYDFINRLAKQPEKLVIYGDGRQSKPYIDVFDILSAFDLLERDQRESYNYFNVGSDDHITVTEIADIIVEKMGLKNVVYDYTGGARGWKADVPIYRLDTKKIRATGWANRMNSRQAVEASVEAMLDDLKNGRYK
;
A
#
# COMPACT_ATOMS: atom_id res chain seq x y z
N MET A 1 3.25 29.01 21.02
CA MET A 1 2.47 27.82 20.62
C MET A 1 3.21 27.17 19.46
N LYS A 2 3.45 25.85 19.48
CA LYS A 2 3.98 25.16 18.29
C LYS A 2 2.91 25.27 17.19
N ALA A 3 3.33 25.58 15.95
CA ALA A 3 2.42 25.56 14.81
C ALA A 3 1.79 24.17 14.66
N VAL A 4 0.49 24.11 14.37
CA VAL A 4 -0.23 22.87 14.12
C VAL A 4 0.31 22.27 12.84
N LYS A 5 0.73 21.00 12.88
CA LYS A 5 1.27 20.27 11.73
C LYS A 5 0.18 19.98 10.70
N LYS A 6 0.51 20.10 9.41
CA LYS A 6 -0.43 19.93 8.30
C LYS A 6 0.07 18.84 7.36
N TYR A 7 -0.73 17.78 7.24
CA TYR A 7 -0.45 16.66 6.34
C TYR A 7 -1.27 16.77 5.06
N PHE A 8 -0.62 16.53 3.93
CA PHE A 8 -1.26 16.39 2.62
C PHE A 8 -1.16 14.93 2.18
N ILE A 9 -2.29 14.27 1.95
CA ILE A 9 -2.34 12.83 1.68
C ILE A 9 -3.01 12.59 0.33
N THR A 10 -2.22 12.25 -0.70
CA THR A 10 -2.75 11.80 -1.98
C THR A 10 -3.13 10.32 -1.90
N GLY A 11 -4.24 9.94 -2.50
CA GLY A 11 -4.79 8.59 -2.35
C GLY A 11 -5.29 8.32 -0.93
N GLY A 12 -5.65 9.38 -0.19
CA GLY A 12 -6.06 9.32 1.20
C GLY A 12 -7.39 8.63 1.45
N ALA A 13 -8.22 8.40 0.42
CA ALA A 13 -9.46 7.63 0.51
C ALA A 13 -9.28 6.14 0.16
N GLY A 14 -8.07 5.74 -0.28
CA GLY A 14 -7.71 4.35 -0.52
C GLY A 14 -7.47 3.57 0.78
N PHE A 15 -7.18 2.28 0.66
CA PHE A 15 -7.01 1.36 1.79
C PHE A 15 -5.98 1.88 2.83
N ILE A 16 -4.71 2.02 2.44
CA ILE A 16 -3.65 2.49 3.36
C ILE A 16 -3.88 3.95 3.76
N GLY A 17 -4.30 4.78 2.80
CA GLY A 17 -4.49 6.22 2.99
C GLY A 17 -5.54 6.52 4.05
N ALA A 18 -6.71 5.88 4.01
CA ALA A 18 -7.78 6.10 4.98
C ALA A 18 -7.36 5.72 6.40
N HIS A 19 -6.62 4.60 6.57
CA HIS A 19 -6.06 4.22 7.86
C HIS A 19 -5.03 5.25 8.34
N ARG A 20 -4.17 5.80 7.46
CA ARG A 20 -3.23 6.87 7.84
C ARG A 20 -3.96 8.12 8.28
N VAL A 21 -4.99 8.57 7.56
CA VAL A 21 -5.84 9.70 7.94
C VAL A 21 -6.42 9.49 9.34
N ASN A 22 -7.07 8.34 9.56
CA ASN A 22 -7.69 8.01 10.83
C ASN A 22 -6.68 8.01 11.98
N THR A 23 -5.50 7.38 11.78
CA THR A 23 -4.45 7.32 12.80
C THR A 23 -3.91 8.71 13.17
N ILE A 24 -3.70 9.59 12.19
CA ILE A 24 -3.25 10.96 12.45
C ILE A 24 -4.29 11.72 13.27
N LEU A 25 -5.57 11.65 12.89
CA LEU A 25 -6.65 12.35 13.59
C LEU A 25 -6.86 11.84 15.02
N ASP A 26 -6.66 10.53 15.26
CA ASP A 26 -6.83 9.91 16.57
C ASP A 26 -5.66 10.20 17.52
N SER A 27 -4.44 10.32 16.99
CA SER A 27 -3.22 10.37 17.81
C SER A 27 -2.57 11.75 17.90
N THR A 28 -3.04 12.74 17.15
CA THR A 28 -2.44 14.08 17.08
C THR A 28 -3.48 15.19 16.95
N ASP A 29 -3.05 16.45 17.13
CA ASP A 29 -3.85 17.66 16.86
C ASP A 29 -3.67 18.18 15.41
N ALA A 30 -3.04 17.40 14.54
CA ALA A 30 -2.68 17.81 13.19
C ALA A 30 -3.91 18.01 12.30
N GLN A 31 -3.77 18.87 11.29
CA GLN A 31 -4.72 19.00 10.19
C GLN A 31 -4.34 18.06 9.06
N VAL A 32 -5.33 17.46 8.42
CA VAL A 32 -5.16 16.51 7.33
C VAL A 32 -5.96 16.96 6.11
N THR A 33 -5.29 17.12 4.98
CA THR A 33 -5.94 17.30 3.68
C THR A 33 -5.78 16.03 2.86
N VAL A 34 -6.90 15.41 2.52
CA VAL A 34 -6.99 14.28 1.58
C VAL A 34 -7.18 14.83 0.17
N TYR A 35 -6.39 14.35 -0.77
CA TYR A 35 -6.51 14.63 -2.19
C TYR A 35 -6.68 13.31 -2.96
N ASP A 36 -7.87 13.03 -3.45
CA ASP A 36 -8.24 11.74 -4.01
C ASP A 36 -9.31 11.89 -5.09
N ASN A 37 -9.25 11.14 -6.18
CA ASN A 37 -10.27 11.18 -7.24
C ASN A 37 -11.39 10.16 -7.00
N PHE A 38 -11.35 9.42 -5.90
CA PHE A 38 -12.31 8.40 -5.50
C PHE A 38 -12.56 7.28 -6.54
N SER A 39 -11.63 7.05 -7.45
CA SER A 39 -11.75 5.95 -8.42
C SER A 39 -11.85 4.58 -7.72
N THR A 40 -11.06 4.39 -6.67
CA THR A 40 -11.10 3.20 -5.80
C THR A 40 -11.30 3.54 -4.33
N GLY A 41 -11.08 4.78 -3.95
CA GLY A 41 -11.24 5.30 -2.59
C GLY A 41 -12.69 5.26 -2.10
N ARG A 42 -12.87 5.19 -0.79
CA ARG A 42 -14.19 5.06 -0.14
C ARG A 42 -14.34 6.01 1.04
N ARG A 43 -15.36 6.88 1.00
CA ARG A 43 -15.64 7.84 2.10
C ARG A 43 -16.02 7.15 3.41
N TRP A 44 -16.68 5.99 3.34
CA TRP A 44 -17.08 5.23 4.54
C TRP A 44 -15.87 4.73 5.36
N ALA A 45 -14.67 4.64 4.77
CA ALA A 45 -13.45 4.21 5.47
C ALA A 45 -13.00 5.19 6.58
N TYR A 46 -13.49 6.42 6.57
CA TYR A 46 -13.21 7.39 7.64
C TYR A 46 -14.12 7.21 8.88
N GLY A 47 -15.24 6.49 8.75
CA GLY A 47 -16.23 6.38 9.83
C GLY A 47 -16.70 7.75 10.31
N ASP A 48 -16.81 7.94 11.62
CA ASP A 48 -17.25 9.21 12.24
C ASP A 48 -16.28 10.37 11.99
N ARG A 49 -15.01 10.09 11.65
CA ARG A 49 -13.97 11.09 11.37
C ARG A 49 -14.23 11.90 10.11
N ILE A 50 -15.16 11.48 9.27
CA ILE A 50 -15.60 12.25 8.10
C ILE A 50 -16.09 13.66 8.47
N SER A 51 -16.56 13.84 9.71
CA SER A 51 -17.05 15.10 10.25
C SER A 51 -16.03 15.83 11.14
N ASP A 52 -14.79 15.35 11.26
CA ASP A 52 -13.75 16.01 12.03
C ASP A 52 -13.34 17.33 11.37
N SER A 53 -13.38 18.42 12.11
CA SER A 53 -13.04 19.78 11.61
C SER A 53 -11.58 19.91 11.15
N ARG A 54 -10.71 18.98 11.53
CA ARG A 54 -9.29 18.92 11.12
C ARG A 54 -9.11 18.17 9.79
N LEU A 55 -10.14 17.47 9.29
CA LEU A 55 -10.13 16.75 8.03
C LEU A 55 -10.68 17.63 6.90
N SER A 56 -9.90 17.84 5.86
CA SER A 56 -10.34 18.44 4.59
C SER A 56 -10.24 17.40 3.47
N ILE A 57 -11.28 17.21 2.69
CA ILE A 57 -11.32 16.26 1.58
C ILE A 57 -11.50 17.03 0.27
N ILE A 58 -10.52 16.92 -0.61
CA ILE A 58 -10.53 17.50 -1.96
C ILE A 58 -10.67 16.37 -2.97
N GLU A 59 -11.84 16.29 -3.59
CA GLU A 59 -12.07 15.34 -4.68
C GLU A 59 -11.46 15.90 -5.98
N ALA A 60 -10.31 15.36 -6.37
CA ALA A 60 -9.57 15.80 -7.54
C ALA A 60 -8.51 14.78 -7.99
N ASP A 61 -8.07 14.91 -9.23
CA ASP A 61 -7.05 14.04 -9.83
C ASP A 61 -5.64 14.63 -9.64
N VAL A 62 -4.70 13.82 -9.19
CA VAL A 62 -3.27 14.20 -9.04
C VAL A 62 -2.63 14.59 -10.38
N ARG A 63 -3.20 14.18 -11.50
CA ARG A 63 -2.75 14.62 -12.84
C ARG A 63 -3.00 16.09 -13.13
N ASP A 64 -3.92 16.73 -12.40
CA ASP A 64 -4.17 18.19 -12.48
C ASP A 64 -3.14 18.93 -11.60
N LEU A 65 -1.94 19.15 -12.16
CA LEU A 65 -0.84 19.80 -11.45
C LEU A 65 -1.19 21.23 -10.94
N PRO A 66 -1.87 22.11 -11.70
CA PRO A 66 -2.28 23.42 -11.19
C PRO A 66 -3.15 23.33 -9.94
N ARG A 67 -4.18 22.48 -9.94
CA ARG A 67 -5.09 22.28 -8.81
C ARG A 67 -4.39 21.61 -7.63
N LEU A 68 -3.53 20.62 -7.89
CA LEU A 68 -2.71 19.97 -6.87
C LEU A 68 -1.78 20.97 -6.17
N THR A 69 -1.12 21.83 -6.95
CA THR A 69 -0.20 22.85 -6.43
C THR A 69 -0.93 23.84 -5.54
N GLU A 70 -2.10 24.33 -5.95
CA GLU A 70 -2.91 25.23 -5.13
C GLU A 70 -3.37 24.57 -3.82
N ALA A 71 -3.86 23.32 -3.90
CA ALA A 71 -4.34 22.56 -2.76
C ALA A 71 -3.23 22.24 -1.73
N MET A 72 -1.97 22.11 -2.18
CA MET A 72 -0.85 21.73 -1.33
C MET A 72 -0.23 22.91 -0.54
N LYS A 73 -0.64 24.13 -0.78
CA LYS A 73 -0.09 25.31 -0.11
C LYS A 73 -0.13 25.22 1.42
N GLY A 74 0.99 25.52 2.05
CA GLY A 74 1.11 25.61 3.51
C GLY A 74 1.05 24.28 4.26
N HIS A 75 1.28 23.16 3.59
CA HIS A 75 1.43 21.85 4.23
C HIS A 75 2.91 21.57 4.57
N ASP A 76 3.13 20.70 5.57
CA ASP A 76 4.46 20.39 6.10
C ASP A 76 5.00 19.07 5.58
N THR A 77 4.12 18.07 5.37
CA THR A 77 4.48 16.70 5.02
C THR A 77 3.46 16.12 4.05
N VAL A 78 3.96 15.43 3.03
CA VAL A 78 3.15 14.70 2.06
C VAL A 78 3.26 13.19 2.31
N TYR A 79 2.11 12.50 2.36
CA TYR A 79 2.02 11.06 2.18
C TYR A 79 1.47 10.79 0.78
N HIS A 80 2.27 10.13 -0.05
CA HIS A 80 1.89 9.83 -1.43
C HIS A 80 1.49 8.36 -1.57
N PHE A 81 0.18 8.11 -1.51
CA PHE A 81 -0.43 6.77 -1.64
C PHE A 81 -1.16 6.59 -2.98
N ALA A 82 -1.47 7.68 -3.69
CA ALA A 82 -2.13 7.60 -4.99
C ALA A 82 -1.30 6.79 -5.99
N ALA A 83 -1.87 5.70 -6.49
CA ALA A 83 -1.28 4.82 -7.48
C ALA A 83 -2.36 3.96 -8.14
N ASN A 84 -2.03 3.25 -9.23
CA ASN A 84 -2.86 2.17 -9.71
C ASN A 84 -2.90 1.04 -8.66
N SER A 85 -4.09 0.61 -8.25
CA SER A 85 -4.29 -0.50 -7.31
C SER A 85 -4.58 -1.84 -7.98
N ASP A 86 -4.91 -1.82 -9.29
CA ASP A 86 -5.16 -3.02 -10.10
C ASP A 86 -3.97 -3.34 -11.00
N ILE A 87 -3.01 -4.10 -10.46
CA ILE A 87 -1.78 -4.48 -11.16
C ILE A 87 -2.10 -5.31 -12.42
N ALA A 88 -3.17 -6.11 -12.39
CA ALA A 88 -3.54 -6.96 -13.51
C ALA A 88 -4.10 -6.17 -14.71
N SER A 89 -4.61 -4.96 -14.49
CA SER A 89 -5.14 -4.09 -15.56
C SER A 89 -4.11 -3.72 -16.60
N ALA A 90 -2.84 -3.64 -16.23
CA ALA A 90 -1.72 -3.35 -17.14
C ALA A 90 -1.55 -4.37 -18.27
N ALA A 91 -2.04 -5.60 -18.10
CA ALA A 91 -2.04 -6.59 -19.18
C ALA A 91 -2.93 -6.18 -20.38
N LYS A 92 -3.95 -5.31 -20.11
CA LYS A 92 -4.87 -4.77 -21.13
C LYS A 92 -4.56 -3.31 -21.48
N GLN A 93 -4.07 -2.54 -20.51
CA GLN A 93 -3.73 -1.13 -20.65
C GLN A 93 -2.28 -0.89 -20.15
N PRO A 94 -1.25 -1.10 -20.99
CA PRO A 94 0.15 -1.12 -20.56
C PRO A 94 0.68 0.21 -20.00
N ASP A 95 0.05 1.33 -20.34
CA ASP A 95 0.43 2.68 -19.90
C ASP A 95 -0.23 3.10 -18.57
N VAL A 96 -1.14 2.27 -18.01
CA VAL A 96 -1.88 2.62 -16.78
C VAL A 96 -0.96 2.94 -15.61
N ASP A 97 0.11 2.16 -15.45
CA ASP A 97 1.05 2.33 -14.33
C ASP A 97 1.97 3.54 -14.52
N PHE A 98 2.25 3.93 -15.77
CA PHE A 98 2.97 5.18 -16.02
C PHE A 98 2.13 6.38 -15.59
N TRP A 99 0.89 6.49 -16.13
CA TRP A 99 0.02 7.64 -15.86
C TRP A 99 -0.50 7.69 -14.43
N ASN A 100 -0.80 6.53 -13.82
CA ASN A 100 -1.33 6.44 -12.46
C ASN A 100 -0.26 6.01 -11.44
N GLY A 101 1.00 6.25 -11.71
CA GLY A 101 2.12 5.95 -10.81
C GLY A 101 3.25 6.95 -11.01
N THR A 102 4.12 6.72 -11.99
CA THR A 102 5.30 7.56 -12.23
C THR A 102 4.94 9.03 -12.46
N TYR A 103 3.96 9.30 -13.33
CA TYR A 103 3.51 10.66 -13.62
C TYR A 103 2.85 11.35 -12.42
N LEU A 104 2.06 10.60 -11.62
CA LEU A 104 1.51 11.15 -10.38
C LEU A 104 2.60 11.55 -9.40
N THR A 105 3.63 10.71 -9.25
CA THR A 105 4.78 11.02 -8.39
C THR A 105 5.51 12.28 -8.85
N HIS A 106 5.74 12.43 -10.16
CA HIS A 106 6.31 13.67 -10.72
C HIS A 106 5.47 14.90 -10.34
N ASN A 107 4.16 14.85 -10.53
CA ASN A 107 3.28 15.98 -10.22
C ASN A 107 3.28 16.33 -8.72
N VAL A 108 3.29 15.32 -7.85
CA VAL A 108 3.39 15.54 -6.39
C VAL A 108 4.70 16.23 -6.04
N LEU A 109 5.82 15.78 -6.60
CA LEU A 109 7.14 16.37 -6.36
C LEU A 109 7.24 17.82 -6.88
N GLU A 110 6.66 18.10 -8.05
CA GLU A 110 6.60 19.47 -8.59
C GLU A 110 5.72 20.38 -7.73
N ALA A 111 4.54 19.92 -7.30
CA ALA A 111 3.70 20.68 -6.39
C ALA A 111 4.40 20.97 -5.05
N MET A 112 5.14 19.98 -4.51
CA MET A 112 5.97 20.15 -3.32
C MET A 112 7.07 21.18 -3.53
N ARG A 113 7.82 21.08 -4.65
CA ARG A 113 8.90 22.01 -4.98
C ARG A 113 8.41 23.46 -5.09
N ILE A 114 7.31 23.67 -5.81
CA ILE A 114 6.70 25.01 -6.00
C ILE A 114 6.25 25.61 -4.66
N ASN A 115 5.70 24.79 -3.76
CA ASN A 115 5.20 25.24 -2.46
C ASN A 115 6.24 25.22 -1.33
N GLY A 116 7.47 24.75 -1.59
CA GLY A 116 8.51 24.61 -0.57
C GLY A 116 8.23 23.54 0.47
N VAL A 117 7.34 22.57 0.18
CA VAL A 117 7.08 21.42 1.05
C VAL A 117 8.26 20.47 0.99
N LYS A 118 8.82 20.10 2.15
CA LYS A 118 10.12 19.42 2.19
C LYS A 118 10.08 17.94 2.48
N ARG A 119 8.96 17.40 2.97
CA ARG A 119 8.91 16.01 3.44
C ARG A 119 7.92 15.18 2.64
N ILE A 120 8.38 14.01 2.13
CA ILE A 120 7.54 13.04 1.45
C ILE A 120 7.74 11.64 2.03
N PHE A 121 6.64 10.93 2.26
CA PHE A 121 6.57 9.50 2.51
C PHE A 121 5.90 8.82 1.33
N PHE A 122 6.54 7.79 0.79
CA PHE A 122 6.08 7.09 -0.40
C PHE A 122 5.93 5.59 -0.15
N THR A 123 4.82 5.04 -0.63
CA THR A 123 4.57 3.59 -0.63
C THR A 123 5.10 2.96 -1.91
N SER A 124 6.20 2.25 -1.77
CA SER A 124 6.72 1.34 -2.77
C SER A 124 6.36 -0.10 -2.40
N GLY A 125 6.91 -1.09 -3.06
CA GLY A 125 6.64 -2.48 -2.77
C GLY A 125 7.71 -3.42 -3.32
N SER A 126 7.61 -4.69 -2.94
CA SER A 126 8.54 -5.76 -3.36
C SER A 126 8.67 -5.93 -4.87
N GLY A 127 7.68 -5.45 -5.66
CA GLY A 127 7.71 -5.53 -7.12
C GLY A 127 8.88 -4.80 -7.79
N VAL A 128 9.57 -3.89 -7.09
CA VAL A 128 10.77 -3.19 -7.60
C VAL A 128 11.96 -4.13 -7.79
N TYR A 129 12.01 -5.22 -7.03
CA TYR A 129 13.10 -6.19 -7.08
C TYR A 129 12.97 -7.18 -8.25
N GLY A 130 11.76 -7.43 -8.75
CA GLY A 130 11.49 -8.48 -9.73
C GLY A 130 11.50 -9.87 -9.09
N GLU A 131 12.05 -10.86 -9.79
CA GLU A 131 12.10 -12.26 -9.36
C GLU A 131 13.37 -12.52 -8.54
N ILE A 132 13.23 -12.56 -7.23
CA ILE A 132 14.35 -12.70 -6.28
C ILE A 132 14.39 -14.05 -5.55
N GLY A 133 13.34 -14.89 -5.70
CA GLY A 133 13.30 -16.22 -5.09
C GLY A 133 13.09 -16.22 -3.58
N GLU A 134 13.68 -17.20 -2.89
CA GLU A 134 13.46 -17.46 -1.46
C GLU A 134 14.47 -16.76 -0.53
N GLU A 135 15.60 -16.31 -1.05
CA GLU A 135 16.58 -15.62 -0.25
C GLU A 135 16.13 -14.18 0.07
N PRO A 136 16.18 -13.76 1.34
CA PRO A 136 15.82 -12.40 1.71
C PRO A 136 16.73 -11.35 1.07
N VAL A 137 16.15 -10.39 0.35
CA VAL A 137 16.92 -9.33 -0.30
C VAL A 137 16.97 -8.06 0.54
N PRO A 138 18.14 -7.44 0.71
CA PRO A 138 18.31 -6.17 1.39
C PRO A 138 17.86 -5.01 0.49
N GLU A 139 17.77 -3.83 1.10
CA GLU A 139 17.34 -2.62 0.39
C GLU A 139 18.33 -2.17 -0.71
N ASP A 140 19.62 -2.45 -0.54
CA ASP A 140 20.72 -2.11 -1.45
C ASP A 140 21.00 -3.20 -2.52
N TYR A 141 20.02 -4.08 -2.76
CA TYR A 141 20.09 -5.09 -3.80
C TYR A 141 20.34 -4.46 -5.18
N GLU A 142 21.44 -4.85 -5.84
CA GLU A 142 21.94 -4.17 -7.05
C GLU A 142 21.13 -4.49 -8.31
N HIS A 143 20.48 -5.66 -8.38
CA HIS A 143 19.84 -6.17 -9.60
C HIS A 143 18.31 -5.98 -9.57
N MET A 144 17.84 -4.75 -9.39
CA MET A 144 16.40 -4.48 -9.45
C MET A 144 15.89 -4.52 -10.88
N VAL A 145 15.22 -5.62 -11.25
CA VAL A 145 14.65 -5.83 -12.59
C VAL A 145 13.15 -6.14 -12.46
N PRO A 146 12.31 -5.12 -12.33
CA PRO A 146 10.86 -5.31 -12.25
C PRO A 146 10.32 -6.08 -13.46
N ILE A 147 9.46 -7.08 -13.24
CA ILE A 147 8.83 -7.87 -14.30
C ILE A 147 7.41 -7.40 -14.63
N SER A 148 6.92 -6.36 -13.95
CA SER A 148 5.64 -5.71 -14.21
C SER A 148 5.80 -4.22 -14.43
N THR A 149 4.89 -3.61 -15.20
CA THR A 149 4.84 -2.15 -15.38
C THR A 149 4.57 -1.42 -14.07
N TYR A 150 3.81 -2.04 -13.16
CA TYR A 150 3.62 -1.55 -11.80
C TYR A 150 4.93 -1.47 -11.02
N GLY A 151 5.71 -2.55 -10.96
CA GLY A 151 7.02 -2.55 -10.29
C GLY A 151 7.98 -1.54 -10.91
N ALA A 152 8.00 -1.46 -12.25
CA ALA A 152 8.81 -0.47 -12.98
C ALA A 152 8.39 0.97 -12.64
N SER A 153 7.08 1.25 -12.55
CA SER A 153 6.56 2.56 -12.16
C SER A 153 6.92 2.93 -10.70
N LYS A 154 6.86 1.97 -9.78
CA LYS A 154 7.29 2.17 -8.39
C LYS A 154 8.78 2.47 -8.30
N LEU A 155 9.64 1.73 -9.02
CA LEU A 155 11.09 1.98 -9.05
C LEU A 155 11.42 3.34 -9.67
N ALA A 156 10.76 3.71 -10.77
CA ALA A 156 10.90 5.02 -11.39
C ALA A 156 10.49 6.15 -10.41
N SER A 157 9.43 5.95 -9.64
CA SER A 157 8.98 6.89 -8.62
C SER A 157 10.01 7.05 -7.49
N GLU A 158 10.60 5.94 -7.01
CA GLU A 158 11.68 5.98 -6.02
C GLU A 158 12.87 6.81 -6.50
N THR A 159 13.29 6.60 -7.74
CA THR A 159 14.44 7.32 -8.32
C THR A 159 14.14 8.81 -8.53
N LEU A 160 12.91 9.17 -8.93
CA LEU A 160 12.47 10.56 -8.99
C LEU A 160 12.50 11.21 -7.61
N ILE A 161 11.97 10.57 -6.57
CA ILE A 161 11.99 11.08 -5.20
C ILE A 161 13.44 11.32 -4.75
N SER A 162 14.33 10.35 -4.97
CA SER A 162 15.76 10.49 -4.65
C SER A 162 16.38 11.72 -5.35
N ALA A 163 16.14 11.87 -6.65
CA ALA A 163 16.66 13.01 -7.41
C ALA A 163 16.15 14.35 -6.86
N TYR A 164 14.86 14.48 -6.57
CA TYR A 164 14.27 15.69 -6.01
C TYR A 164 14.80 16.01 -4.60
N CYS A 165 15.05 14.98 -3.79
CA CYS A 165 15.65 15.15 -2.47
C CYS A 165 17.03 15.80 -2.55
N HIS A 166 17.87 15.33 -3.49
CA HIS A 166 19.22 15.87 -3.67
C HIS A 166 19.25 17.24 -4.37
N MET A 167 18.37 17.46 -5.37
CA MET A 167 18.37 18.68 -6.16
C MET A 167 17.66 19.85 -5.45
N PHE A 168 16.66 19.58 -4.60
CA PHE A 168 15.77 20.61 -4.06
C PHE A 168 15.65 20.60 -2.53
N ASP A 169 16.63 20.03 -1.82
CA ASP A 169 16.68 19.95 -0.35
C ASP A 169 15.41 19.38 0.27
N MET A 170 14.84 18.36 -0.35
CA MET A 170 13.72 17.62 0.19
C MET A 170 14.19 16.45 1.06
N LYS A 171 13.28 15.88 1.83
CA LYS A 171 13.48 14.66 2.60
C LYS A 171 12.47 13.60 2.17
N GLY A 172 12.95 12.53 1.56
CA GLY A 172 12.15 11.41 1.09
C GLY A 172 12.35 10.16 1.93
N THR A 173 11.26 9.54 2.35
CA THR A 173 11.27 8.20 2.95
C THR A 173 10.42 7.28 2.09
N VAL A 174 11.03 6.24 1.57
CA VAL A 174 10.41 5.21 0.75
C VAL A 174 10.26 3.93 1.56
N CYS A 175 9.07 3.36 1.60
CA CYS A 175 8.84 2.06 2.22
C CYS A 175 8.43 1.04 1.15
N ARG A 176 9.26 0.01 0.98
CA ARG A 176 9.01 -1.14 0.10
C ARG A 176 8.28 -2.20 0.92
N PHE A 177 6.97 -2.26 0.73
CA PHE A 177 6.12 -3.14 1.52
C PHE A 177 6.09 -4.58 1.01
N ALA A 178 5.95 -5.51 1.95
CA ALA A 178 5.35 -6.81 1.71
C ALA A 178 3.86 -6.67 1.33
N ASN A 179 3.13 -7.77 1.16
CA ASN A 179 1.70 -7.70 0.88
C ASN A 179 0.94 -7.14 2.09
N VAL A 180 0.39 -5.95 1.94
CA VAL A 180 -0.35 -5.28 3.02
C VAL A 180 -1.77 -5.82 3.07
N VAL A 181 -2.23 -6.18 4.27
CA VAL A 181 -3.59 -6.64 4.55
C VAL A 181 -4.18 -5.89 5.74
N GLY A 182 -5.49 -5.90 5.88
CA GLY A 182 -6.16 -5.26 7.02
C GLY A 182 -7.63 -4.92 6.76
N PRO A 183 -8.29 -4.26 7.71
CA PRO A 183 -9.68 -3.82 7.57
C PRO A 183 -9.88 -2.94 6.34
N HIS A 184 -11.07 -3.02 5.74
CA HIS A 184 -11.47 -2.18 4.60
C HIS A 184 -10.67 -2.39 3.31
N GLN A 185 -9.91 -3.48 3.20
CA GLN A 185 -9.21 -3.86 1.97
C GLN A 185 -10.23 -4.23 0.88
N THR A 186 -10.04 -3.70 -0.33
CA THR A 186 -10.97 -3.88 -1.47
C THR A 186 -10.32 -4.56 -2.67
N HIS A 187 -9.16 -5.17 -2.49
CA HIS A 187 -8.40 -5.88 -3.52
C HIS A 187 -7.46 -6.93 -2.90
N GLY A 188 -6.84 -7.75 -3.71
CA GLY A 188 -5.92 -8.79 -3.29
C GLY A 188 -6.57 -10.16 -3.10
N VAL A 189 -5.73 -11.19 -2.92
CA VAL A 189 -6.15 -12.60 -2.95
C VAL A 189 -7.26 -12.93 -1.96
N ALA A 190 -7.17 -12.43 -0.74
CA ALA A 190 -8.18 -12.72 0.29
C ALA A 190 -9.55 -12.09 -0.07
N TYR A 191 -9.55 -10.83 -0.52
CA TYR A 191 -10.76 -10.16 -1.00
C TYR A 191 -11.40 -10.91 -2.18
N ASP A 192 -10.58 -11.33 -3.15
CA ASP A 192 -11.07 -12.07 -4.33
C ASP A 192 -11.66 -13.43 -3.93
N PHE A 193 -11.02 -14.15 -3.02
CA PHE A 193 -11.50 -15.46 -2.57
C PHE A 193 -12.79 -15.34 -1.78
N ILE A 194 -12.91 -14.37 -0.87
CA ILE A 194 -14.16 -14.09 -0.15
C ILE A 194 -15.30 -13.81 -1.14
N ASN A 195 -15.08 -12.96 -2.14
CA ASN A 195 -16.10 -12.63 -3.13
C ASN A 195 -16.47 -13.81 -4.03
N ARG A 196 -15.53 -14.69 -4.38
CA ARG A 196 -15.81 -15.92 -5.15
C ARG A 196 -16.60 -16.90 -4.33
N LEU A 197 -16.20 -17.17 -3.10
CA LEU A 197 -16.89 -18.10 -2.20
C LEU A 197 -18.25 -17.60 -1.73
N ALA A 198 -18.45 -16.28 -1.61
CA ALA A 198 -19.77 -15.71 -1.35
C ALA A 198 -20.76 -15.97 -2.51
N LYS A 199 -20.27 -16.12 -3.75
CA LYS A 199 -21.09 -16.44 -4.94
C LYS A 199 -21.23 -17.92 -5.20
N GLN A 200 -20.17 -18.70 -4.93
CA GLN A 200 -20.09 -20.13 -5.19
C GLN A 200 -19.37 -20.83 -4.02
N PRO A 201 -20.09 -21.18 -2.94
CA PRO A 201 -19.50 -21.66 -1.69
C PRO A 201 -18.90 -23.06 -1.76
N GLU A 202 -19.20 -23.84 -2.79
CA GLU A 202 -18.73 -25.22 -2.97
C GLU A 202 -17.43 -25.34 -3.76
N LYS A 203 -16.99 -24.26 -4.44
CA LYS A 203 -15.83 -24.31 -5.32
C LYS A 203 -15.04 -23.01 -5.31
N LEU A 204 -13.72 -23.12 -5.14
CA LEU A 204 -12.78 -22.00 -5.24
C LEU A 204 -11.76 -22.23 -6.36
N VAL A 205 -11.78 -21.40 -7.39
CA VAL A 205 -10.73 -21.40 -8.42
C VAL A 205 -9.52 -20.63 -7.87
N ILE A 206 -8.36 -21.31 -7.82
CA ILE A 206 -7.08 -20.76 -7.38
C ILE A 206 -6.16 -20.66 -8.59
N TYR A 207 -5.72 -19.44 -8.90
CA TYR A 207 -4.80 -19.22 -10.00
C TYR A 207 -3.38 -19.68 -9.63
N GLY A 208 -2.74 -20.43 -10.55
CA GLY A 208 -1.47 -21.10 -10.31
C GLY A 208 -1.68 -22.48 -9.66
N ASP A 209 -0.66 -22.94 -8.94
CA ASP A 209 -0.65 -24.21 -8.21
C ASP A 209 -0.92 -24.06 -6.70
N GLY A 210 -1.18 -22.83 -6.23
CA GLY A 210 -1.44 -22.52 -4.83
C GLY A 210 -0.21 -22.46 -3.92
N ARG A 211 0.98 -22.73 -4.46
CA ARG A 211 2.26 -22.71 -3.73
C ARG A 211 2.94 -21.34 -3.72
N GLN A 212 2.38 -20.36 -4.44
CA GLN A 212 2.90 -19.00 -4.36
C GLN A 212 2.96 -18.57 -2.89
N SER A 213 4.14 -18.08 -2.46
CA SER A 213 4.43 -17.88 -1.04
C SER A 213 5.07 -16.51 -0.83
N LYS A 214 4.40 -15.67 -0.04
CA LYS A 214 4.78 -14.27 0.16
C LYS A 214 4.64 -13.87 1.62
N PRO A 215 5.43 -12.89 2.11
CA PRO A 215 5.17 -12.25 3.39
C PRO A 215 3.92 -11.36 3.32
N TYR A 216 3.12 -11.35 4.39
CA TYR A 216 1.98 -10.48 4.58
C TYR A 216 2.16 -9.65 5.84
N ILE A 217 1.74 -8.40 5.81
CA ILE A 217 1.89 -7.47 6.92
C ILE A 217 0.58 -6.71 7.16
N ASP A 218 0.25 -6.54 8.44
CA ASP A 218 -0.92 -5.76 8.86
C ASP A 218 -0.74 -4.26 8.55
N VAL A 219 -1.81 -3.60 8.10
CA VAL A 219 -1.79 -2.17 7.76
C VAL A 219 -1.35 -1.29 8.92
N PHE A 220 -1.72 -1.63 10.17
CA PHE A 220 -1.31 -0.84 11.33
C PHE A 220 0.18 -1.01 11.67
N ASP A 221 0.79 -2.13 11.29
CA ASP A 221 2.24 -2.30 11.44
C ASP A 221 3.01 -1.40 10.48
N ILE A 222 2.55 -1.22 9.23
CA ILE A 222 3.16 -0.23 8.33
C ILE A 222 2.92 1.21 8.77
N LEU A 223 1.76 1.52 9.37
CA LEU A 223 1.53 2.87 9.93
C LEU A 223 2.46 3.16 11.10
N SER A 224 2.72 2.17 11.95
CA SER A 224 3.70 2.29 13.04
C SER A 224 5.13 2.53 12.53
N ALA A 225 5.48 1.91 11.38
CA ALA A 225 6.75 2.17 10.71
C ALA A 225 6.86 3.62 10.23
N PHE A 226 5.81 4.16 9.60
CA PHE A 226 5.78 5.56 9.23
C PHE A 226 5.94 6.50 10.42
N ASP A 227 5.24 6.23 11.53
CA ASP A 227 5.34 7.06 12.74
C ASP A 227 6.75 7.08 13.31
N LEU A 228 7.42 5.94 13.31
CA LEU A 228 8.81 5.84 13.77
C LEU A 228 9.76 6.59 12.84
N LEU A 229 9.67 6.34 11.53
CA LEU A 229 10.54 6.94 10.53
C LEU A 229 10.31 8.46 10.40
N GLU A 230 9.11 8.97 10.70
CA GLU A 230 8.82 10.39 10.70
C GLU A 230 9.52 11.13 11.84
N ARG A 231 9.69 10.48 13.00
CA ARG A 231 10.38 11.07 14.17
C ARG A 231 11.87 11.24 13.95
N ASP A 232 12.51 10.35 13.19
CA ASP A 232 13.97 10.30 13.02
C ASP A 232 14.43 10.36 11.56
N GLN A 233 13.82 11.23 10.77
CA GLN A 233 14.21 11.44 9.37
C GLN A 233 15.46 12.33 9.29
N ARG A 234 16.66 11.73 9.44
CA ARG A 234 17.95 12.45 9.43
C ARG A 234 18.46 12.65 8.01
N GLU A 235 18.39 11.63 7.17
CA GLU A 235 18.92 11.63 5.82
C GLU A 235 17.99 12.36 4.85
N SER A 236 18.53 12.90 3.77
CA SER A 236 17.74 13.53 2.70
C SER A 236 16.89 12.49 1.95
N TYR A 237 17.43 11.30 1.71
CA TYR A 237 16.70 10.19 1.09
C TYR A 237 17.01 8.89 1.82
N ASN A 238 15.96 8.17 2.18
CA ASN A 238 16.09 6.85 2.80
C ASN A 238 15.01 5.89 2.31
N TYR A 239 15.31 4.61 2.31
CA TYR A 239 14.40 3.55 1.87
C TYR A 239 14.51 2.32 2.77
N PHE A 240 13.36 1.67 3.01
CA PHE A 240 13.24 0.57 3.95
C PHE A 240 12.37 -0.54 3.38
N ASN A 241 12.81 -1.78 3.54
CA ASN A 241 11.94 -2.93 3.44
C ASN A 241 11.08 -3.02 4.70
N VAL A 242 9.76 -3.12 4.52
CA VAL A 242 8.81 -3.22 5.63
C VAL A 242 7.91 -4.43 5.42
N GLY A 243 8.10 -5.46 6.22
CA GLY A 243 7.41 -6.73 6.09
C GLY A 243 7.55 -7.61 7.32
N SER A 244 6.89 -8.76 7.29
CA SER A 244 7.13 -9.85 8.23
C SER A 244 8.31 -10.72 7.76
N ASP A 245 8.98 -11.40 8.69
CA ASP A 245 10.09 -12.30 8.37
C ASP A 245 9.60 -13.71 7.96
N ASP A 246 8.32 -14.00 8.18
CA ASP A 246 7.65 -15.22 7.77
C ASP A 246 6.85 -15.04 6.48
N HIS A 247 6.17 -16.07 6.04
CA HIS A 247 5.37 -16.09 4.81
C HIS A 247 4.21 -17.06 4.92
N ILE A 248 3.25 -16.94 4.00
CA ILE A 248 2.09 -17.80 3.88
C ILE A 248 1.81 -18.09 2.40
N THR A 249 1.31 -19.28 2.11
CA THR A 249 0.94 -19.70 0.74
C THR A 249 -0.49 -19.26 0.38
N VAL A 250 -0.76 -19.23 -0.92
CA VAL A 250 -2.12 -18.94 -1.43
C VAL A 250 -3.13 -20.00 -0.97
N THR A 251 -2.71 -21.27 -0.91
CA THR A 251 -3.57 -22.34 -0.39
C THR A 251 -3.90 -22.14 1.10
N GLU A 252 -2.92 -21.79 1.93
CA GLU A 252 -3.17 -21.51 3.36
C GLU A 252 -4.12 -20.31 3.55
N ILE A 253 -4.04 -19.30 2.69
CA ILE A 253 -5.00 -18.18 2.70
C ILE A 253 -6.41 -18.67 2.37
N ALA A 254 -6.54 -19.58 1.37
CA ALA A 254 -7.83 -20.18 1.03
C ALA A 254 -8.41 -20.98 2.21
N ASP A 255 -7.58 -21.75 2.91
CA ASP A 255 -7.98 -22.53 4.09
C ASP A 255 -8.50 -21.63 5.21
N ILE A 256 -7.80 -20.53 5.52
CA ILE A 256 -8.24 -19.54 6.51
C ILE A 256 -9.63 -18.97 6.14
N ILE A 257 -9.83 -18.63 4.86
CA ILE A 257 -11.09 -18.02 4.42
C ILE A 257 -12.24 -19.04 4.50
N VAL A 258 -12.01 -20.27 4.04
CA VAL A 258 -13.00 -21.35 4.11
C VAL A 258 -13.41 -21.63 5.56
N GLU A 259 -12.44 -21.68 6.48
CA GLU A 259 -12.67 -21.84 7.91
C GLU A 259 -13.49 -20.68 8.49
N LYS A 260 -13.08 -19.43 8.27
CA LYS A 260 -13.73 -18.22 8.80
C LYS A 260 -15.13 -17.98 8.21
N MET A 261 -15.38 -18.42 6.99
CA MET A 261 -16.72 -18.42 6.38
C MET A 261 -17.60 -19.59 6.87
N GLY A 262 -17.06 -20.55 7.63
CA GLY A 262 -17.77 -21.74 8.10
C GLY A 262 -18.17 -22.72 6.98
N LEU A 263 -17.48 -22.67 5.83
CA LEU A 263 -17.76 -23.52 4.68
C LEU A 263 -17.16 -24.92 4.88
N LYS A 264 -17.81 -25.93 4.26
CA LYS A 264 -17.37 -27.32 4.34
C LYS A 264 -17.33 -27.93 2.94
N ASN A 265 -16.36 -28.83 2.72
CA ASN A 265 -16.21 -29.57 1.47
C ASN A 265 -16.00 -28.69 0.22
N VAL A 266 -15.32 -27.55 0.39
CA VAL A 266 -14.96 -26.66 -0.71
C VAL A 266 -13.92 -27.34 -1.60
N VAL A 267 -14.21 -27.46 -2.90
CA VAL A 267 -13.27 -28.01 -3.88
C VAL A 267 -12.35 -26.89 -4.37
N TYR A 268 -11.05 -27.07 -4.21
CA TYR A 268 -10.05 -26.15 -4.78
C TYR A 268 -9.70 -26.61 -6.21
N ASP A 269 -9.92 -25.71 -7.16
CA ASP A 269 -9.64 -25.90 -8.58
C ASP A 269 -8.42 -25.07 -8.98
N TYR A 270 -7.25 -25.69 -9.01
CA TYR A 270 -5.99 -25.04 -9.35
C TYR A 270 -5.84 -24.95 -10.88
N THR A 271 -5.55 -23.73 -11.39
CA THR A 271 -5.34 -23.55 -12.84
C THR A 271 -3.99 -24.08 -13.33
N GLY A 272 -3.09 -24.43 -12.40
CA GLY A 272 -1.76 -24.92 -12.67
C GLY A 272 -0.75 -23.83 -13.00
N GLY A 273 0.53 -24.21 -13.01
CA GLY A 273 1.66 -23.31 -13.19
C GLY A 273 2.07 -22.59 -11.90
N ALA A 274 3.28 -22.06 -11.88
CA ALA A 274 3.87 -21.41 -10.69
C ALA A 274 3.30 -20.02 -10.39
N ARG A 275 2.62 -19.37 -11.33
CA ARG A 275 2.16 -17.98 -11.23
C ARG A 275 0.65 -17.88 -11.19
N GLY A 276 0.13 -16.96 -10.39
CA GLY A 276 -1.31 -16.66 -10.34
C GLY A 276 -1.79 -15.82 -11.52
N TRP A 277 -0.91 -14.98 -12.09
CA TRP A 277 -1.21 -14.12 -13.24
C TRP A 277 0.09 -13.74 -13.98
N LYS A 278 -0.06 -13.12 -15.16
CA LYS A 278 1.09 -12.69 -15.97
C LYS A 278 1.90 -11.63 -15.20
N ALA A 279 3.22 -11.84 -15.08
CA ALA A 279 4.13 -11.00 -14.28
C ALA A 279 3.89 -11.05 -12.76
N ASP A 280 3.20 -12.07 -12.25
CA ASP A 280 3.20 -12.36 -10.82
C ASP A 280 4.60 -12.82 -10.37
N VAL A 281 5.09 -12.30 -9.25
CA VAL A 281 6.28 -12.81 -8.57
C VAL A 281 5.80 -13.85 -7.55
N PRO A 282 5.96 -15.16 -7.82
CA PRO A 282 5.33 -16.20 -7.00
C PRO A 282 5.93 -16.31 -5.59
N ILE A 283 7.23 -16.07 -5.49
CA ILE A 283 7.98 -16.18 -4.24
C ILE A 283 8.92 -14.99 -4.11
N TYR A 284 8.89 -14.31 -2.97
CA TYR A 284 9.88 -13.31 -2.60
C TYR A 284 10.02 -13.21 -1.08
N ARG A 285 11.17 -12.77 -0.62
CA ARG A 285 11.47 -12.49 0.79
C ARG A 285 12.17 -11.13 0.88
N LEU A 286 11.85 -10.37 1.93
CA LEU A 286 12.48 -9.07 2.20
C LEU A 286 13.38 -9.20 3.42
N ASP A 287 14.63 -8.73 3.34
CA ASP A 287 15.44 -8.52 4.54
C ASP A 287 14.96 -7.23 5.22
N THR A 288 14.48 -7.35 6.46
CA THR A 288 13.91 -6.25 7.24
C THR A 288 14.86 -5.73 8.33
N LYS A 289 16.11 -6.15 8.33
CA LYS A 289 17.10 -5.79 9.37
C LYS A 289 17.29 -4.29 9.50
N LYS A 290 17.27 -3.54 8.39
CA LYS A 290 17.46 -2.09 8.39
C LYS A 290 16.36 -1.37 9.19
N ILE A 291 15.09 -1.69 8.95
CA ILE A 291 14.00 -1.07 9.71
C ILE A 291 13.96 -1.58 11.14
N ARG A 292 14.25 -2.85 11.39
CA ARG A 292 14.33 -3.41 12.76
C ARG A 292 15.43 -2.75 13.59
N ALA A 293 16.53 -2.35 12.98
CA ALA A 293 17.60 -1.61 13.65
C ALA A 293 17.15 -0.22 14.15
N THR A 294 16.04 0.33 13.64
CA THR A 294 15.43 1.56 14.16
C THR A 294 14.57 1.34 15.42
N GLY A 295 14.41 0.08 15.85
CA GLY A 295 13.54 -0.32 16.95
C GLY A 295 12.11 -0.69 16.52
N TRP A 296 11.81 -0.71 15.21
CA TRP A 296 10.52 -1.16 14.70
C TRP A 296 10.39 -2.70 14.72
N ALA A 297 9.21 -3.19 15.02
CA ALA A 297 8.83 -4.58 14.85
C ALA A 297 7.34 -4.69 14.48
N ASN A 298 7.00 -5.64 13.61
CA ASN A 298 5.62 -5.99 13.34
C ASN A 298 5.02 -6.71 14.57
N ARG A 299 3.73 -6.47 14.84
CA ARG A 299 2.98 -7.09 15.94
C ARG A 299 2.42 -8.46 15.57
N MET A 300 2.10 -8.64 14.29
CA MET A 300 1.50 -9.86 13.76
C MET A 300 2.44 -10.53 12.75
N ASN A 301 2.51 -11.86 12.77
CA ASN A 301 3.10 -12.61 11.68
C ASN A 301 2.15 -12.64 10.46
N SER A 302 2.62 -13.17 9.32
CA SER A 302 1.84 -13.21 8.06
C SER A 302 0.48 -13.90 8.24
N ARG A 303 0.43 -15.04 8.93
CA ARG A 303 -0.81 -15.77 9.17
C ARG A 303 -1.78 -14.96 10.02
N GLN A 304 -1.32 -14.41 11.13
CA GLN A 304 -2.15 -13.59 12.02
C GLN A 304 -2.70 -12.35 11.31
N ALA A 305 -1.87 -11.67 10.50
CA ALA A 305 -2.30 -10.51 9.73
C ALA A 305 -3.39 -10.87 8.71
N VAL A 306 -3.25 -12.01 8.01
CA VAL A 306 -4.27 -12.50 7.08
C VAL A 306 -5.55 -12.90 7.81
N GLU A 307 -5.47 -13.61 8.93
CA GLU A 307 -6.63 -14.01 9.74
C GLU A 307 -7.44 -12.80 10.21
N ALA A 308 -6.76 -11.79 10.79
CA ALA A 308 -7.40 -10.55 11.24
C ALA A 308 -8.02 -9.76 10.09
N SER A 309 -7.33 -9.69 8.95
CA SER A 309 -7.85 -9.04 7.74
C SER A 309 -9.09 -9.75 7.19
N VAL A 310 -9.09 -11.09 7.14
CA VAL A 310 -10.24 -11.88 6.67
C VAL A 310 -11.45 -11.65 7.57
N GLU A 311 -11.28 -11.66 8.89
CA GLU A 311 -12.37 -11.37 9.83
C GLU A 311 -12.97 -9.99 9.60
N ALA A 312 -12.13 -8.96 9.44
CA ALA A 312 -12.60 -7.61 9.17
C ALA A 312 -13.31 -7.49 7.82
N MET A 313 -12.79 -8.14 6.76
CA MET A 313 -13.43 -8.15 5.45
C MET A 313 -14.79 -8.88 5.46
N LEU A 314 -14.93 -9.95 6.22
CA LEU A 314 -16.21 -10.65 6.38
C LEU A 314 -17.24 -9.78 7.12
N ASP A 315 -16.80 -8.97 8.09
CA ASP A 315 -17.65 -7.98 8.74
C ASP A 315 -18.07 -6.87 7.77
N ASP A 316 -17.14 -6.34 6.98
CA ASP A 316 -17.43 -5.36 5.91
C ASP A 316 -18.44 -5.91 4.89
N LEU A 317 -18.32 -7.19 4.50
CA LEU A 317 -19.27 -7.85 3.60
C LEU A 317 -20.67 -7.95 4.22
N LYS A 318 -20.77 -8.36 5.49
CA LYS A 318 -22.04 -8.43 6.24
C LYS A 318 -22.71 -7.06 6.35
N ASN A 319 -21.92 -6.01 6.54
CA ASN A 319 -22.39 -4.63 6.62
C ASN A 319 -22.66 -3.97 5.25
N GLY A 320 -22.52 -4.72 4.16
CA GLY A 320 -22.81 -4.23 2.79
C GLY A 320 -21.85 -3.19 2.25
N ARG A 321 -20.62 -3.10 2.82
CA ARG A 321 -19.60 -2.13 2.41
C ARG A 321 -18.95 -2.46 1.06
N TYR A 322 -19.10 -3.68 0.57
CA TYR A 322 -18.57 -4.16 -0.72
C TYR A 322 -19.62 -4.19 -1.87
N LYS A 323 -20.69 -3.43 -1.73
CA LYS A 323 -21.73 -3.28 -2.75
C LYS A 323 -21.41 -2.15 -3.71
#